data_614198d18ad8a0ec2f263c54aef9ced0
#
_entry.id   614198d18ad8a0ec2f263c54aef9ced0
#
_cell.length_a   1.000
_cell.length_b   1.000
_cell.length_c   1.000
_cell.angle_alpha   90.00
_cell.angle_beta   90.00
_cell.angle_gamma   90.00
#
_symmetry.space_group_name_H-M   'P 1'
#
loop_
_entity.id
_entity.type
_entity.pdbx_description
1 polymer ?
#
loop_
_entity_poly.entity_id
_entity_poly.type
_entity_poly.pdbx_seq_one_letter_code
_entity_poly.pdbx_strand_id
1 'polypeptide(L)'
;MIGENGDEDSRRLSMHWITIILIGIAANLDNLGIGLAYGVKQVKIPILSNAVIAIMSMIVTYVAVTAGSTVVEYISPHTANLLGSLLLCVIGIWTLMSNNFSNQRIAGNPELFDEDKNLVISTREAMALGFVLSANCLAGGIAIGANGISALWTVISIGLFSFITVGVGSQCGSLLSKTFIGKHSTAISGWLLITIGIFEIFAK
;
A
#
# COMPACT_ATOMS: atom_id res chain seq x y z
N MET A 1 5.17 41.28 -5.43
CA MET A 1 6.01 40.12 -5.84
C MET A 1 6.41 39.14 -4.73
N ILE A 2 6.09 39.38 -3.45
CA ILE A 2 6.44 38.45 -2.35
C ILE A 2 5.28 37.51 -1.99
N GLY A 3 4.08 37.72 -2.52
CA GLY A 3 2.89 36.93 -2.19
C GLY A 3 2.63 35.68 -3.04
N GLU A 4 3.07 35.69 -4.31
CA GLU A 4 2.78 34.58 -5.25
C GLU A 4 3.61 33.33 -4.99
N ASN A 5 4.87 33.48 -4.59
CA ASN A 5 5.76 32.35 -4.31
C ASN A 5 5.31 31.56 -3.05
N GLY A 6 4.71 32.22 -2.06
CA GLY A 6 4.22 31.57 -0.85
C GLY A 6 2.95 30.71 -1.09
N ASP A 7 2.14 31.12 -2.04
CA ASP A 7 0.88 30.41 -2.38
C ASP A 7 1.12 29.19 -3.28
N GLU A 8 2.12 29.28 -4.18
CA GLU A 8 2.58 28.14 -4.99
C GLU A 8 3.28 27.09 -4.14
N ASP A 9 4.10 27.50 -3.19
CA ASP A 9 4.83 26.58 -2.30
C ASP A 9 3.86 25.85 -1.37
N SER A 10 2.86 26.56 -0.85
CA SER A 10 1.78 25.99 -0.03
C SER A 10 0.91 25.00 -0.83
N ARG A 11 0.63 25.28 -2.09
CA ARG A 11 -0.12 24.36 -2.97
C ARG A 11 0.69 23.12 -3.32
N ARG A 12 1.98 23.24 -3.61
CA ARG A 12 2.87 22.10 -3.85
C ARG A 12 2.95 21.20 -2.62
N LEU A 13 3.14 21.78 -1.43
CA LEU A 13 3.16 21.05 -0.17
C LEU A 13 1.83 20.32 0.07
N SER A 14 0.69 20.97 -0.14
CA SER A 14 -0.62 20.34 0.05
C SER A 14 -0.88 19.21 -0.95
N MET A 15 -0.46 19.33 -2.20
CA MET A 15 -0.55 18.24 -3.19
C MET A 15 0.29 17.03 -2.80
N HIS A 16 1.52 17.23 -2.30
CA HIS A 16 2.35 16.12 -1.83
C HIS A 16 1.72 15.35 -0.67
N TRP A 17 1.08 16.05 0.30
CA TRP A 17 0.38 15.38 1.41
C TRP A 17 -0.80 14.54 0.94
N ILE A 18 -1.60 15.07 0.01
CA ILE A 18 -2.73 14.34 -0.57
C ILE A 18 -2.24 13.09 -1.29
N THR A 19 -1.19 13.21 -2.09
CA THR A 19 -0.58 12.07 -2.80
C THR A 19 -0.07 11.01 -1.82
N ILE A 20 0.62 11.39 -0.75
CA ILE A 20 1.13 10.47 0.28
C ILE A 20 -0.02 9.70 0.95
N ILE A 21 -1.10 10.38 1.30
CA ILE A 21 -2.27 9.75 1.93
C ILE A 21 -2.96 8.80 0.94
N LEU A 22 -3.19 9.24 -0.29
CA LEU A 22 -3.84 8.42 -1.32
C LEU A 22 -3.03 7.16 -1.66
N ILE A 23 -1.71 7.29 -1.73
CA ILE A 23 -0.82 6.15 -1.93
C ILE A 23 -0.87 5.20 -0.74
N GLY A 24 -0.85 5.73 0.50
CA GLY A 24 -0.99 4.91 1.70
C GLY A 24 -2.27 4.09 1.70
N ILE A 25 -3.39 4.70 1.30
CA ILE A 25 -4.68 4.01 1.13
C ILE A 25 -4.60 2.98 0.00
N ALA A 26 -4.14 3.39 -1.18
CA ALA A 26 -4.12 2.54 -2.37
C ALA A 26 -3.26 1.30 -2.17
N ALA A 27 -2.06 1.46 -1.60
CA ALA A 27 -1.10 0.38 -1.37
C ALA A 27 -1.56 -0.63 -0.28
N ASN A 28 -2.56 -0.27 0.52
CA ASN A 28 -3.03 -1.13 1.62
C ASN A 28 -4.50 -1.54 1.50
N LEU A 29 -5.21 -1.07 0.47
CA LEU A 29 -6.63 -1.39 0.33
C LEU A 29 -6.85 -2.87 -0.04
N ASP A 30 -5.92 -3.50 -0.74
CA ASP A 30 -5.91 -4.93 -1.01
C ASP A 30 -5.63 -5.75 0.27
N ASN A 31 -4.81 -5.23 1.18
CA ASN A 31 -4.59 -5.81 2.51
C ASN A 31 -5.88 -5.84 3.35
N LEU A 32 -6.81 -4.92 3.10
CA LEU A 32 -8.14 -4.98 3.68
C LEU A 32 -8.85 -6.28 3.29
N GLY A 33 -8.77 -6.68 2.01
CA GLY A 33 -9.37 -7.93 1.51
C GLY A 33 -8.82 -9.16 2.24
N ILE A 34 -7.53 -9.18 2.53
CA ILE A 34 -6.88 -10.25 3.28
C ILE A 34 -7.31 -10.22 4.75
N GLY A 35 -7.27 -9.05 5.40
CA GLY A 35 -7.79 -8.90 6.76
C GLY A 35 -9.22 -9.38 6.91
N LEU A 36 -10.09 -9.05 5.93
CA LEU A 36 -11.48 -9.52 5.88
C LEU A 36 -11.58 -11.05 5.82
N ALA A 37 -10.73 -11.70 5.02
CA ALA A 37 -10.72 -13.17 4.90
C ALA A 37 -10.34 -13.84 6.22
N TYR A 38 -9.35 -13.30 6.93
CA TYR A 38 -8.98 -13.76 8.27
C TYR A 38 -10.13 -13.58 9.26
N GLY A 39 -10.77 -12.40 9.23
CA GLY A 39 -11.93 -12.13 10.10
C GLY A 39 -13.14 -13.04 9.80
N VAL A 40 -13.44 -13.33 8.53
CA VAL A 40 -14.51 -14.27 8.13
C VAL A 40 -14.22 -15.69 8.62
N LYS A 41 -12.98 -16.13 8.54
CA LYS A 41 -12.55 -17.46 9.02
C LYS A 41 -12.28 -17.53 10.53
N GLN A 42 -12.54 -16.43 11.23
CA GLN A 42 -12.33 -16.32 12.69
C GLN A 42 -10.87 -16.50 13.13
N VAL A 43 -9.92 -16.34 12.22
CA VAL A 43 -8.49 -16.29 12.56
C VAL A 43 -8.17 -14.90 13.11
N LYS A 44 -7.72 -14.87 14.36
CA LYS A 44 -7.43 -13.61 15.06
C LYS A 44 -6.03 -13.12 14.73
N ILE A 45 -5.92 -11.83 14.42
CA ILE A 45 -4.64 -11.14 14.32
C ILE A 45 -4.50 -10.24 15.55
N PRO A 46 -3.72 -10.63 16.57
CA PRO A 46 -3.48 -9.81 17.76
C PRO A 46 -2.86 -8.47 17.38
N ILE A 47 -3.08 -7.44 18.21
CA ILE A 47 -2.56 -6.09 17.97
C ILE A 47 -1.04 -6.09 17.76
N LEU A 48 -0.30 -6.91 18.53
CA LEU A 48 1.15 -7.02 18.40
C LEU A 48 1.55 -7.62 17.03
N SER A 49 0.87 -8.68 16.59
CA SER A 49 1.08 -9.29 15.28
C SER A 49 0.73 -8.32 14.14
N ASN A 50 -0.35 -7.55 14.29
CA ASN A 50 -0.71 -6.50 13.34
C ASN A 50 0.34 -5.38 13.28
N ALA A 51 0.91 -4.98 14.43
CA ALA A 51 2.02 -4.03 14.47
C ALA A 51 3.26 -4.56 13.75
N VAL A 52 3.57 -5.86 13.88
CA VAL A 52 4.68 -6.50 13.14
C VAL A 52 4.42 -6.45 11.63
N ILE A 53 3.21 -6.73 11.17
CA ILE A 53 2.83 -6.61 9.75
C ILE A 53 3.05 -5.17 9.25
N ALA A 54 2.59 -4.18 10.01
CA ALA A 54 2.78 -2.77 9.67
C ALA A 54 4.25 -2.37 9.61
N ILE A 55 5.08 -2.82 10.57
CA ILE A 55 6.53 -2.56 10.59
C ILE A 55 7.20 -3.21 9.38
N MET A 56 6.83 -4.42 9.00
CA MET A 56 7.35 -5.08 7.80
C MET A 56 7.01 -4.27 6.55
N SER A 57 5.77 -3.77 6.43
CA SER A 57 5.37 -2.88 5.33
C SER A 57 6.20 -1.59 5.31
N MET A 58 6.49 -1.00 6.47
CA MET A 58 7.36 0.19 6.56
C MET A 58 8.78 -0.09 6.10
N ILE A 59 9.38 -1.21 6.52
CA ILE A 59 10.75 -1.59 6.14
C ILE A 59 10.84 -1.81 4.63
N VAL A 60 9.93 -2.60 4.06
CA VAL A 60 9.90 -2.88 2.62
C VAL A 60 9.69 -1.61 1.82
N THR A 61 8.77 -0.75 2.24
CA THR A 61 8.52 0.55 1.59
C THR A 61 9.75 1.45 1.66
N TYR A 62 10.42 1.54 2.81
CA TYR A 62 11.63 2.38 2.96
C TYR A 62 12.72 1.94 1.98
N VAL A 63 12.99 0.64 1.91
CA VAL A 63 13.96 0.08 0.95
C VAL A 63 13.55 0.39 -0.49
N ALA A 64 12.27 0.22 -0.82
CA ALA A 64 11.75 0.47 -2.16
C ALA A 64 11.84 1.95 -2.57
N VAL A 65 11.44 2.87 -1.69
CA VAL A 65 11.50 4.32 -1.95
C VAL A 65 12.96 4.77 -2.09
N THR A 66 13.86 4.26 -1.24
CA THR A 66 15.29 4.58 -1.33
C THR A 66 15.89 4.05 -2.64
N ALA A 67 15.54 2.84 -3.05
CA ALA A 67 15.96 2.30 -4.35
C ALA A 67 15.44 3.16 -5.51
N GLY A 68 14.17 3.58 -5.45
CA GLY A 68 13.57 4.47 -6.45
C GLY A 68 14.25 5.83 -6.53
N SER A 69 14.54 6.46 -5.38
CA SER A 69 15.23 7.75 -5.34
C SER A 69 16.68 7.67 -5.85
N THR A 70 17.38 6.56 -5.61
CA THR A 70 18.73 6.35 -6.13
C THR A 70 18.74 6.26 -7.65
N VAL A 71 17.72 5.68 -8.26
CA VAL A 71 17.60 5.62 -9.73
C VAL A 71 17.53 7.02 -10.34
N VAL A 72 16.88 7.97 -9.65
CA VAL A 72 16.72 9.36 -10.13
C VAL A 72 18.06 10.11 -10.21
N GLU A 73 19.07 9.74 -9.44
CA GLU A 73 20.40 10.37 -9.49
C GLU A 73 21.11 10.13 -10.83
N TYR A 74 20.71 9.07 -11.55
CA TYR A 74 21.33 8.69 -12.83
C TYR A 74 20.50 9.10 -14.06
N ILE A 75 19.28 9.59 -13.88
CA ILE A 75 18.37 10.00 -14.97
C ILE A 75 17.77 11.37 -14.70
N SER A 76 17.30 12.06 -15.76
CA SER A 76 16.70 13.36 -15.57
C SER A 76 15.43 13.30 -14.69
N PRO A 77 15.16 14.33 -13.85
CA PRO A 77 13.97 14.35 -13.00
C PRO A 77 12.66 14.15 -13.77
N HIS A 78 12.57 14.69 -14.98
CA HIS A 78 11.39 14.51 -15.85
C HIS A 78 11.21 13.05 -16.29
N THR A 79 12.30 12.40 -16.71
CA THR A 79 12.27 10.99 -17.11
C THR A 79 11.95 10.08 -15.92
N ALA A 80 12.52 10.39 -14.74
CA ALA A 80 12.26 9.66 -13.51
C ALA A 80 10.79 9.73 -13.11
N ASN A 81 10.20 10.94 -13.15
CA ASN A 81 8.77 11.12 -12.86
C ASN A 81 7.88 10.35 -13.83
N LEU A 82 8.19 10.43 -15.13
CA LEU A 82 7.43 9.69 -16.14
C LEU A 82 7.50 8.18 -15.91
N LEU A 83 8.70 7.65 -15.64
CA LEU A 83 8.88 6.22 -15.36
C LEU A 83 8.16 5.80 -14.07
N GLY A 84 8.25 6.58 -13.00
CA GLY A 84 7.57 6.33 -11.74
C GLY A 84 6.05 6.32 -11.89
N SER A 85 5.51 7.31 -12.58
CA SER A 85 4.08 7.43 -12.84
C SER A 85 3.56 6.30 -13.76
N LEU A 86 4.33 5.95 -14.78
CA LEU A 86 4.03 4.81 -15.65
C LEU A 86 4.04 3.48 -14.86
N LEU A 87 4.99 3.33 -13.95
CA LEU A 87 5.08 2.16 -13.08
C LEU A 87 3.83 2.06 -12.18
N LEU A 88 3.36 3.16 -11.59
CA LEU A 88 2.10 3.19 -10.82
C LEU A 88 0.91 2.75 -11.67
N CYS A 89 0.81 3.22 -12.91
CA CYS A 89 -0.23 2.78 -13.83
C CYS A 89 -0.14 1.28 -14.13
N VAL A 90 1.06 0.77 -14.41
CA VAL A 90 1.29 -0.66 -14.70
C VAL A 90 0.91 -1.51 -13.48
N ILE A 91 1.30 -1.09 -12.27
CA ILE A 91 0.94 -1.79 -11.03
C ILE A 91 -0.56 -1.77 -10.82
N GLY A 92 -1.21 -0.63 -11.05
CA GLY A 92 -2.67 -0.51 -10.96
C GLY A 92 -3.39 -1.45 -11.93
N ILE A 93 -2.95 -1.52 -13.19
CA ILE A 93 -3.46 -2.45 -14.19
C ILE A 93 -3.19 -3.89 -13.77
N TRP A 94 -1.97 -4.19 -13.31
CA TRP A 94 -1.62 -5.52 -12.81
C TRP A 94 -2.51 -5.93 -11.64
N THR A 95 -2.76 -5.03 -10.69
CA THR A 95 -3.66 -5.26 -9.55
C THR A 95 -5.07 -5.58 -10.01
N LEU A 96 -5.60 -4.87 -11.02
CA LEU A 96 -6.91 -5.15 -11.61
C LEU A 96 -6.96 -6.50 -12.32
N MET A 97 -5.90 -6.85 -13.03
CA MET A 97 -5.82 -8.13 -13.77
C MET A 97 -5.52 -9.31 -12.84
N SER A 98 -4.71 -9.10 -11.80
CA SER A 98 -4.27 -10.12 -10.84
C SER A 98 -5.34 -10.48 -9.79
N ASN A 99 -6.50 -9.85 -9.84
CA ASN A 99 -7.61 -10.06 -8.89
C ASN A 99 -8.02 -11.54 -8.72
N ASN A 100 -7.50 -12.43 -9.57
CA ASN A 100 -7.83 -13.86 -9.55
C ASN A 100 -6.74 -14.77 -8.95
N PHE A 101 -5.49 -14.34 -8.75
CA PHE A 101 -4.43 -15.33 -8.52
C PHE A 101 -3.68 -15.25 -7.18
N SER A 102 -3.28 -14.07 -6.70
CA SER A 102 -2.40 -14.00 -5.53
C SER A 102 -3.16 -13.73 -4.23
N ASN A 103 -3.98 -12.69 -4.21
CA ASN A 103 -4.73 -12.32 -3.01
C ASN A 103 -5.85 -13.32 -2.69
N GLN A 104 -6.44 -13.98 -3.71
CA GLN A 104 -7.41 -15.04 -3.48
C GLN A 104 -6.78 -16.31 -2.88
N ARG A 105 -5.53 -16.63 -3.17
CA ARG A 105 -4.86 -17.78 -2.54
C ARG A 105 -4.57 -17.51 -1.06
N ILE A 106 -4.11 -16.31 -0.72
CA ILE A 106 -3.82 -15.92 0.66
C ILE A 106 -5.13 -15.68 1.43
N ALA A 107 -6.08 -14.95 0.82
CA ALA A 107 -7.40 -14.71 1.38
C ALA A 107 -8.26 -15.99 1.45
N GLY A 108 -8.10 -16.88 0.47
CA GLY A 108 -8.81 -18.17 0.45
C GLY A 108 -8.29 -19.15 1.49
N ASN A 109 -7.04 -19.07 1.89
CA ASN A 109 -6.40 -20.01 2.82
C ASN A 109 -5.58 -19.27 3.89
N PRO A 110 -6.22 -18.59 4.87
CA PRO A 110 -5.51 -17.99 6.00
C PRO A 110 -4.68 -19.00 6.81
N GLU A 111 -5.06 -20.26 6.74
CA GLU A 111 -4.37 -21.41 7.36
C GLU A 111 -2.95 -21.63 6.83
N LEU A 112 -2.57 -21.02 5.70
CA LEU A 112 -1.19 -21.09 5.17
C LEU A 112 -0.17 -20.42 6.08
N PHE A 113 -0.59 -19.44 6.87
CA PHE A 113 0.26 -18.68 7.78
C PHE A 113 0.01 -19.01 9.26
N ASP A 114 -1.05 -19.76 9.59
CA ASP A 114 -1.35 -20.30 10.90
C ASP A 114 -0.76 -21.72 10.96
N GLU A 115 0.57 -21.80 11.21
CA GLU A 115 1.33 -23.05 11.16
C GLU A 115 0.86 -24.05 12.23
N ASP A 116 0.51 -23.56 13.41
CA ASP A 116 0.08 -24.37 14.55
C ASP A 116 -1.44 -24.60 14.61
N LYS A 117 -2.20 -24.04 13.67
CA LYS A 117 -3.66 -24.16 13.52
C LYS A 117 -4.45 -23.77 14.77
N ASN A 118 -3.93 -22.81 15.52
CA ASN A 118 -4.57 -22.33 16.74
C ASN A 118 -5.56 -21.18 16.50
N LEU A 119 -5.75 -20.77 15.24
CA LEU A 119 -6.60 -19.65 14.79
C LEU A 119 -6.13 -18.28 15.34
N VAL A 120 -4.84 -18.16 15.68
CA VAL A 120 -4.25 -16.91 16.17
C VAL A 120 -2.90 -16.70 15.51
N ILE A 121 -2.75 -15.66 14.72
CA ILE A 121 -1.47 -15.33 14.08
C ILE A 121 -0.47 -14.83 15.12
N SER A 122 0.54 -15.63 15.37
CA SER A 122 1.68 -15.28 16.22
C SER A 122 2.54 -14.19 15.59
N THR A 123 3.44 -13.58 16.36
CA THR A 123 4.38 -12.55 15.84
C THR A 123 5.33 -13.11 14.78
N ARG A 124 5.71 -14.38 14.86
CA ARG A 124 6.58 -15.04 13.89
C ARG A 124 5.85 -15.26 12.56
N GLU A 125 4.62 -15.75 12.61
CA GLU A 125 3.76 -15.92 11.44
C GLU A 125 3.39 -14.56 10.82
N ALA A 126 3.21 -13.54 11.66
CA ALA A 126 2.97 -12.16 11.22
C ALA A 126 4.14 -11.57 10.44
N MET A 127 5.39 -11.96 10.71
CA MET A 127 6.53 -11.53 9.89
C MET A 127 6.44 -12.10 8.47
N ALA A 128 6.14 -13.37 8.32
CA ALA A 128 5.99 -14.01 7.01
C ALA A 128 4.80 -13.41 6.26
N LEU A 129 3.64 -13.27 6.93
CA LEU A 129 2.46 -12.64 6.37
C LEU A 129 2.73 -11.18 5.96
N GLY A 130 3.37 -10.40 6.83
CA GLY A 130 3.73 -9.01 6.58
C GLY A 130 4.66 -8.84 5.39
N PHE A 131 5.64 -9.73 5.22
CA PHE A 131 6.52 -9.72 4.04
C PHE A 131 5.75 -9.94 2.75
N VAL A 132 4.84 -10.91 2.73
CA VAL A 132 4.01 -11.19 1.54
C VAL A 132 3.05 -10.04 1.24
N LEU A 133 2.40 -9.48 2.27
CA LEU A 133 1.51 -8.33 2.13
C LEU A 133 2.23 -7.06 1.65
N SER A 134 3.53 -6.95 1.97
CA SER A 134 4.35 -5.81 1.57
C SER A 134 4.81 -5.84 0.10
N ALA A 135 4.59 -6.93 -0.63
CA ALA A 135 5.04 -7.05 -2.02
C ALA A 135 4.49 -5.93 -2.91
N ASN A 136 3.25 -5.50 -2.69
CA ASN A 136 2.64 -4.37 -3.42
C ASN A 136 3.31 -3.03 -3.07
N CYS A 137 3.74 -2.87 -1.81
CA CYS A 137 4.46 -1.68 -1.36
C CYS A 137 5.85 -1.55 -2.01
N LEU A 138 6.48 -2.67 -2.39
CA LEU A 138 7.79 -2.65 -3.04
C LEU A 138 7.73 -1.90 -4.38
N ALA A 139 6.81 -2.31 -5.24
CA ALA A 139 6.68 -1.71 -6.56
C ALA A 139 6.18 -0.25 -6.50
N GLY A 140 5.18 0.03 -5.64
CA GLY A 140 4.71 1.39 -5.38
C GLY A 140 5.79 2.29 -4.78
N GLY A 141 6.59 1.76 -3.84
CA GLY A 141 7.68 2.50 -3.21
C GLY A 141 8.76 2.96 -4.19
N ILE A 142 9.14 2.10 -5.14
CA ILE A 142 10.10 2.47 -6.20
C ILE A 142 9.55 3.62 -7.03
N ALA A 143 8.28 3.54 -7.44
CA ALA A 143 7.63 4.60 -8.22
C ALA A 143 7.56 5.93 -7.45
N ILE A 144 7.26 5.90 -6.17
CA ILE A 144 7.19 7.07 -5.28
C ILE A 144 8.58 7.69 -5.11
N GLY A 145 9.61 6.88 -4.88
CA GLY A 145 10.99 7.33 -4.77
C GLY A 145 11.45 8.01 -6.05
N ALA A 146 11.09 7.45 -7.21
CA ALA A 146 11.39 8.04 -8.51
C ALA A 146 10.70 9.40 -8.74
N ASN A 147 9.56 9.66 -8.11
CA ASN A 147 8.84 10.94 -8.19
C ASN A 147 9.33 11.98 -7.15
N GLY A 148 10.34 11.67 -6.34
CA GLY A 148 10.91 12.60 -5.36
C GLY A 148 9.98 12.91 -4.18
N ILE A 149 8.98 12.05 -3.92
CA ILE A 149 8.08 12.19 -2.79
C ILE A 149 8.82 11.77 -1.50
N SER A 150 8.56 12.48 -0.41
CA SER A 150 9.25 12.23 0.86
C SER A 150 9.12 10.78 1.34
N ALA A 151 10.26 10.08 1.41
CA ALA A 151 10.33 8.68 1.86
C ALA A 151 9.76 8.49 3.26
N LEU A 152 10.13 9.38 4.20
CA LEU A 152 9.73 9.27 5.60
C LEU A 152 8.21 9.30 5.76
N TRP A 153 7.56 10.31 5.17
CA TRP A 153 6.11 10.46 5.29
C TRP A 153 5.34 9.36 4.56
N THR A 154 5.87 8.90 3.42
CA THR A 154 5.29 7.76 2.70
C THR A 154 5.35 6.47 3.51
N VAL A 155 6.50 6.18 4.13
CA VAL A 155 6.68 5.00 4.98
C VAL A 155 5.74 5.03 6.17
N ILE A 156 5.61 6.18 6.86
CA ILE A 156 4.68 6.36 7.98
C ILE A 156 3.23 6.16 7.50
N SER A 157 2.85 6.77 6.39
CA SER A 157 1.50 6.63 5.82
C SER A 157 1.18 5.16 5.50
N ILE A 158 2.05 4.47 4.78
CA ILE A 158 1.84 3.05 4.42
C ILE A 158 1.76 2.17 5.67
N GLY A 159 2.64 2.36 6.66
CA GLY A 159 2.58 1.59 7.91
C GLY A 159 1.29 1.83 8.68
N LEU A 160 0.85 3.08 8.78
CA LEU A 160 -0.39 3.44 9.46
C LEU A 160 -1.62 2.82 8.75
N PHE A 161 -1.70 2.95 7.43
CA PHE A 161 -2.80 2.37 6.67
C PHE A 161 -2.76 0.84 6.67
N SER A 162 -1.58 0.20 6.63
CA SER A 162 -1.42 -1.24 6.80
C SER A 162 -2.00 -1.71 8.15
N PHE A 163 -1.62 -1.03 9.23
CA PHE A 163 -2.13 -1.34 10.57
C PHE A 163 -3.66 -1.20 10.66
N ILE A 164 -4.21 -0.13 10.09
CA ILE A 164 -5.66 0.13 10.10
C ILE A 164 -6.40 -0.89 9.24
N THR A 165 -5.98 -1.13 8.01
CA THR A 165 -6.71 -1.99 7.06
C THR A 165 -6.71 -3.45 7.50
N VAL A 166 -5.57 -3.99 7.92
CA VAL A 166 -5.48 -5.37 8.43
C VAL A 166 -6.24 -5.50 9.75
N GLY A 167 -6.09 -4.52 10.67
CA GLY A 167 -6.77 -4.53 11.97
C GLY A 167 -8.28 -4.46 11.83
N VAL A 168 -8.80 -3.51 11.06
CA VAL A 168 -10.24 -3.36 10.79
C VAL A 168 -10.76 -4.57 10.01
N GLY A 169 -10.03 -5.04 9.01
CA GLY A 169 -10.38 -6.22 8.23
C GLY A 169 -10.54 -7.46 9.11
N SER A 170 -9.57 -7.75 9.96
CA SER A 170 -9.58 -8.94 10.82
C SER A 170 -10.65 -8.89 11.92
N GLN A 171 -10.94 -7.71 12.47
CA GLN A 171 -11.95 -7.56 13.51
C GLN A 171 -13.38 -7.50 12.98
N CYS A 172 -13.57 -6.83 11.83
CA CYS A 172 -14.89 -6.60 11.25
C CYS A 172 -15.18 -7.49 10.02
N GLY A 173 -14.39 -8.55 9.80
CA GLY A 173 -14.39 -9.35 8.59
C GLY A 173 -15.76 -9.85 8.15
N SER A 174 -16.54 -10.41 9.07
CA SER A 174 -17.88 -10.93 8.77
C SER A 174 -18.89 -9.86 8.36
N LEU A 175 -18.72 -8.64 8.86
CA LEU A 175 -19.60 -7.49 8.58
C LEU A 175 -19.14 -6.76 7.30
N LEU A 176 -17.85 -6.44 7.23
CA LEU A 176 -17.28 -5.64 6.14
C LEU A 176 -17.21 -6.40 4.81
N SER A 177 -16.98 -7.71 4.84
CA SER A 177 -16.93 -8.53 3.62
C SER A 177 -18.21 -8.46 2.78
N LYS A 178 -19.33 -8.11 3.38
CA LYS A 178 -20.63 -7.92 2.72
C LYS A 178 -20.79 -6.53 2.11
N THR A 179 -19.96 -5.55 2.47
CA THR A 179 -20.01 -4.18 1.95
C THR A 179 -19.42 -4.10 0.55
N PHE A 180 -19.74 -3.01 -0.17
CA PHE A 180 -19.19 -2.73 -1.50
C PHE A 180 -17.65 -2.63 -1.46
N ILE A 181 -17.10 -1.94 -0.46
CA ILE A 181 -15.65 -1.76 -0.28
C ILE A 181 -14.96 -3.11 -0.03
N GLY A 182 -15.52 -3.93 0.86
CA GLY A 182 -14.96 -5.25 1.15
C GLY A 182 -14.94 -6.18 -0.06
N LYS A 183 -15.99 -6.14 -0.87
CA LYS A 183 -16.10 -6.97 -2.10
C LYS A 183 -15.16 -6.52 -3.22
N HIS A 184 -14.85 -5.22 -3.31
CA HIS A 184 -14.14 -4.63 -4.42
C HIS A 184 -12.82 -3.95 -4.00
N SER A 185 -12.30 -4.26 -2.82
CA SER A 185 -11.09 -3.61 -2.25
C SER A 185 -9.91 -3.62 -3.23
N THR A 186 -9.60 -4.74 -3.85
CA THR A 186 -8.51 -4.88 -4.82
C THR A 186 -8.77 -4.06 -6.10
N ALA A 187 -10.01 -4.05 -6.60
CA ALA A 187 -10.36 -3.26 -7.78
C ALA A 187 -10.26 -1.75 -7.49
N ILE A 188 -10.72 -1.32 -6.31
CA ILE A 188 -10.60 0.08 -5.87
C ILE A 188 -9.14 0.48 -5.73
N SER A 189 -8.28 -0.37 -5.15
CA SER A 189 -6.83 -0.16 -5.07
C SER A 189 -6.21 0.04 -6.45
N GLY A 190 -6.47 -0.87 -7.39
CA GLY A 190 -5.93 -0.78 -8.75
C GLY A 190 -6.34 0.50 -9.47
N TRP A 191 -7.61 0.87 -9.41
CA TRP A 191 -8.09 2.13 -9.99
C TRP A 191 -7.47 3.37 -9.34
N LEU A 192 -7.29 3.34 -8.01
CA LEU A 192 -6.66 4.45 -7.29
C LEU A 192 -5.20 4.64 -7.73
N LEU A 193 -4.43 3.55 -7.86
CA LEU A 193 -3.04 3.60 -8.34
C LEU A 193 -2.93 4.16 -9.76
N ILE A 194 -3.83 3.74 -10.67
CA ILE A 194 -3.88 4.28 -12.04
C ILE A 194 -4.18 5.77 -12.01
N THR A 195 -5.16 6.18 -11.21
CA THR A 195 -5.55 7.61 -11.11
C THR A 195 -4.40 8.45 -10.57
N ILE A 196 -3.67 7.97 -9.54
CA ILE A 196 -2.50 8.65 -8.99
C ILE A 196 -1.39 8.73 -10.05
N GLY A 197 -1.08 7.62 -10.74
CA GLY A 197 -0.06 7.59 -11.79
C GLY A 197 -0.37 8.59 -12.91
N ILE A 198 -1.62 8.66 -13.38
CA ILE A 198 -2.05 9.64 -14.38
C ILE A 198 -1.92 11.06 -13.83
N PHE A 199 -2.38 11.31 -12.60
CA PHE A 199 -2.28 12.62 -11.97
C PHE A 199 -0.83 13.11 -11.89
N GLU A 200 0.11 12.27 -11.46
CA GLU A 200 1.53 12.60 -11.34
C GLU A 200 2.20 12.91 -12.71
N ILE A 201 1.70 12.35 -13.82
CA ILE A 201 2.18 12.71 -15.17
C ILE A 201 1.83 14.15 -15.49
N PHE A 202 0.65 14.64 -15.08
CA PHE A 202 0.14 15.97 -15.44
C PHE A 202 0.35 17.03 -14.35
N ALA A 203 0.75 16.67 -13.15
CA ALA A 203 0.89 17.56 -12.00
C ALA A 203 2.18 18.44 -12.02
N LYS A 204 3.00 18.35 -13.10
CA LYS A 204 4.24 19.14 -13.26
C LYS A 204 4.14 20.14 -14.37
#